data_2d05d5d531c00e0fc4c2fd63e58ee05d
#
_entry.id   2d05d5d531c00e0fc4c2fd63e58ee05d
#
_cell.length_a   1.000
_cell.length_b   1.000
_cell.length_c   1.000
_cell.angle_alpha   90.00
_cell.angle_beta   90.00
_cell.angle_gamma   90.00
#
_symmetry.space_group_name_H-M   'P 1'
#
loop_
_entity.id
_entity.type
_entity.pdbx_description
1 polymer ?
#
loop_
_entity_poly.entity_id
_entity_poly.type
_entity_poly.pdbx_seq_one_letter_code
_entity_poly.pdbx_strand_id
1 'polypeptide(L)'
;MIPASIVIPTRARLSYLEVALASIAPQAAAAGAEVLVVDDAGPSPPARELVARHGARYEPHTAPLGLNIARNTGVARSQGELVVFVDDDIRARAGWLAALLAAAHARSEIDVFAGRIVAQLEGHTPRSCGREGSPITSLDLGPRDRTTSYAWGANMAIRRSAFERVGAFDVSLAHGGDEQEWQDRLIAASGGAARVLYVAAACVEHRRVGADAGLAALSRTAHARGRAARRFDAWRREAPSLARESITLAACAGHVLRRRCPAGVTMVAHSAGRLREALHEQLGRGEQSANAPARLPATDNGLVAADEDFLSGTSGTVGGFDSLLRVVRDEAIDARELLSGRRLRLARAARLEPPRRRVLVLGVERPAHRELAERAHAELARSRHAVELRFAPPAELGKFENLNRLLAAHAAGQHDWLLVLDDDVELPRGFLDRFVFLCERFSLQLAQPAHRLNSHAAWPQTRRRADSVVRETRFVEIGPVTAFARVTFATLLPFPQLRMGWGLDAHWAALAGEHGWRCGVTDAVAIRHRVAPAAEAYSRAAAVAEAREFLAERPYVTAADAKRTVSTYRRW
;
A
#
# COMPACT_ATOMS: atom_id res chain seq x y z
N MET A 1 9.59 26.05 -29.55
CA MET A 1 9.27 25.59 -28.17
C MET A 1 10.31 24.56 -27.77
N ILE A 2 10.91 24.64 -26.57
CA ILE A 2 11.93 23.68 -26.12
C ILE A 2 11.21 22.41 -25.67
N PRO A 3 11.49 21.24 -26.28
CA PRO A 3 10.70 20.02 -26.00
C PRO A 3 10.98 19.46 -24.60
N ALA A 4 12.21 19.60 -24.09
CA ALA A 4 12.54 19.15 -22.74
C ALA A 4 13.67 19.98 -22.12
N SER A 5 13.68 20.04 -20.78
CA SER A 5 14.77 20.56 -19.96
C SER A 5 15.30 19.45 -19.08
N ILE A 6 16.55 19.07 -19.26
CA ILE A 6 17.22 18.08 -18.42
C ILE A 6 17.87 18.81 -17.25
N VAL A 7 17.40 18.53 -16.03
CA VAL A 7 17.90 19.12 -14.79
C VAL A 7 18.78 18.10 -14.07
N ILE A 8 20.04 18.48 -13.83
CA ILE A 8 21.05 17.64 -13.16
C ILE A 8 21.48 18.35 -11.87
N PRO A 9 20.89 18.02 -10.71
CA PRO A 9 21.43 18.45 -9.43
C PRO A 9 22.78 17.77 -9.18
N THR A 10 23.77 18.54 -8.73
CA THR A 10 25.10 18.00 -8.39
C THR A 10 25.65 18.64 -7.12
N ARG A 11 26.59 17.96 -6.46
CA ARG A 11 27.29 18.49 -5.30
C ARG A 11 28.69 17.89 -5.20
N ALA A 12 29.68 18.66 -5.70
CA ALA A 12 31.12 18.35 -5.62
C ALA A 12 31.50 16.95 -6.19
N ARG A 13 30.86 16.50 -7.28
CA ARG A 13 31.05 15.14 -7.86
C ARG A 13 31.44 15.23 -9.36
N LEU A 14 32.49 15.99 -9.68
CA LEU A 14 32.87 16.30 -11.06
C LEU A 14 33.08 15.09 -11.97
N SER A 15 33.71 14.02 -11.47
CA SER A 15 33.96 12.81 -12.27
C SER A 15 32.69 12.03 -12.65
N TYR A 16 31.69 12.08 -11.80
CA TYR A 16 30.38 11.52 -12.12
C TYR A 16 29.63 12.42 -13.09
N LEU A 17 29.60 13.74 -12.81
CA LEU A 17 28.93 14.72 -13.65
C LEU A 17 29.48 14.72 -15.09
N GLU A 18 30.79 14.54 -15.28
CA GLU A 18 31.41 14.45 -16.61
C GLU A 18 30.82 13.28 -17.43
N VAL A 19 30.65 12.10 -16.83
CA VAL A 19 30.07 10.95 -17.52
C VAL A 19 28.58 11.16 -17.81
N ALA A 20 27.86 11.78 -16.87
CA ALA A 20 26.46 12.11 -17.08
C ALA A 20 26.30 13.07 -18.27
N LEU A 21 27.04 14.17 -18.26
CA LEU A 21 27.01 15.19 -19.34
C LEU A 21 27.46 14.61 -20.68
N ALA A 22 28.51 13.80 -20.72
CA ALA A 22 29.00 13.18 -21.96
C ALA A 22 27.94 12.25 -22.59
N SER A 23 27.08 11.64 -21.80
CA SER A 23 26.02 10.75 -22.29
C SER A 23 24.70 11.48 -22.61
N ILE A 24 24.43 12.61 -21.96
CA ILE A 24 23.18 13.38 -22.08
C ILE A 24 23.27 14.48 -23.14
N ALA A 25 24.32 15.27 -23.11
CA ALA A 25 24.43 16.48 -23.94
C ALA A 25 24.27 16.21 -25.45
N PRO A 26 24.87 15.16 -26.05
CA PRO A 26 24.63 14.84 -27.45
C PRO A 26 23.16 14.54 -27.78
N GLN A 27 22.47 13.85 -26.90
CA GLN A 27 21.06 13.52 -27.09
C GLN A 27 20.16 14.75 -26.91
N ALA A 28 20.49 15.63 -25.96
CA ALA A 28 19.80 16.89 -25.77
C ALA A 28 19.95 17.81 -26.98
N ALA A 29 21.18 17.96 -27.48
CA ALA A 29 21.45 18.76 -28.70
C ALA A 29 20.69 18.24 -29.92
N ALA A 30 20.68 16.91 -30.14
CA ALA A 30 19.96 16.29 -31.24
C ALA A 30 18.42 16.47 -31.14
N ALA A 31 17.90 16.60 -29.94
CA ALA A 31 16.47 16.80 -29.68
C ALA A 31 16.05 18.27 -29.57
N GLY A 32 17.00 19.23 -29.61
CA GLY A 32 16.73 20.66 -29.32
C GLY A 32 16.31 20.91 -27.87
N ALA A 33 16.71 20.04 -26.94
CA ALA A 33 16.46 20.16 -25.51
C ALA A 33 17.58 20.92 -24.80
N GLU A 34 17.27 21.58 -23.69
CA GLU A 34 18.28 22.24 -22.85
C GLU A 34 18.79 21.33 -21.74
N VAL A 35 20.03 21.53 -21.32
CA VAL A 35 20.61 20.87 -20.13
C VAL A 35 20.99 21.94 -19.12
N LEU A 36 20.53 21.77 -17.87
CA LEU A 36 20.79 22.68 -16.77
C LEU A 36 21.39 21.89 -15.59
N VAL A 37 22.60 22.23 -15.22
CA VAL A 37 23.29 21.70 -14.04
C VAL A 37 23.11 22.67 -12.88
N VAL A 38 22.47 22.20 -11.79
CA VAL A 38 22.30 22.98 -10.57
C VAL A 38 23.33 22.49 -9.54
N ASP A 39 24.31 23.31 -9.23
CA ASP A 39 25.40 22.95 -8.31
C ASP A 39 25.11 23.42 -6.89
N ASP A 40 24.78 22.47 -6.02
CA ASP A 40 24.46 22.69 -4.60
C ASP A 40 25.71 22.71 -3.70
N ALA A 41 26.93 22.70 -4.27
CA ALA A 41 28.16 22.79 -3.48
C ALA A 41 28.67 24.25 -3.31
N GLY A 42 28.15 25.16 -4.10
CA GLY A 42 28.63 26.53 -4.25
C GLY A 42 29.32 26.73 -5.60
N PRO A 43 29.61 28.00 -5.97
CA PRO A 43 30.27 28.31 -7.24
C PRO A 43 31.61 27.60 -7.39
N SER A 44 31.75 26.81 -8.44
CA SER A 44 32.96 26.01 -8.73
C SER A 44 33.46 26.28 -10.14
N PRO A 45 34.63 26.94 -10.32
CA PRO A 45 35.22 27.17 -11.64
C PRO A 45 35.41 25.87 -12.46
N PRO A 46 35.92 24.76 -11.88
CA PRO A 46 36.04 23.50 -12.61
C PRO A 46 34.69 22.92 -13.06
N ALA A 47 33.64 23.04 -12.23
CA ALA A 47 32.30 22.58 -12.60
C ALA A 47 31.72 23.46 -13.73
N ARG A 48 31.88 24.77 -13.65
CA ARG A 48 31.44 25.69 -14.70
C ARG A 48 32.11 25.39 -16.05
N GLU A 49 33.41 25.17 -16.04
CA GLU A 49 34.18 24.85 -17.26
C GLU A 49 33.72 23.49 -17.84
N LEU A 50 33.56 22.48 -17.00
CA LEU A 50 33.05 21.17 -17.41
C LEU A 50 31.67 21.30 -18.07
N VAL A 51 30.72 21.99 -17.43
CA VAL A 51 29.37 22.19 -17.93
C VAL A 51 29.37 22.95 -19.27
N ALA A 52 30.18 24.01 -19.37
CA ALA A 52 30.30 24.80 -20.59
C ALA A 52 30.86 23.99 -21.78
N ARG A 53 31.83 23.08 -21.55
CA ARG A 53 32.36 22.18 -22.59
C ARG A 53 31.28 21.28 -23.21
N HIS A 54 30.24 20.97 -22.47
CA HIS A 54 29.11 20.16 -22.96
C HIS A 54 27.94 21.01 -23.48
N GLY A 55 28.09 22.35 -23.59
CA GLY A 55 27.02 23.23 -24.05
C GLY A 55 25.83 23.34 -23.09
N ALA A 56 26.01 22.96 -21.83
CA ALA A 56 24.99 23.02 -20.79
C ALA A 56 25.05 24.34 -20.00
N ARG A 57 23.96 24.69 -19.35
CA ARG A 57 23.85 25.83 -18.45
C ARG A 57 24.28 25.45 -17.04
N TYR A 58 25.00 26.35 -16.37
CA TYR A 58 25.49 26.17 -15.00
C TYR A 58 24.81 27.16 -14.05
N GLU A 59 24.13 26.67 -13.06
CA GLU A 59 23.39 27.43 -12.04
C GLU A 59 23.88 27.02 -10.64
N PRO A 60 24.86 27.72 -10.04
CA PRO A 60 25.34 27.39 -8.70
C PRO A 60 24.49 28.05 -7.62
N HIS A 61 24.23 27.34 -6.53
CA HIS A 61 23.80 27.96 -5.29
C HIS A 61 24.97 28.66 -4.60
N THR A 62 24.69 29.62 -3.75
CA THR A 62 25.73 30.33 -2.98
C THR A 62 26.25 29.47 -1.80
N ALA A 63 25.44 28.54 -1.34
CA ALA A 63 25.75 27.57 -0.28
C ALA A 63 24.90 26.32 -0.48
N PRO A 64 25.24 25.18 0.16
CA PRO A 64 24.41 23.97 0.13
C PRO A 64 23.02 24.20 0.70
N LEU A 65 21.99 24.08 -0.14
CA LEU A 65 20.59 24.28 0.21
C LEU A 65 19.78 22.98 0.25
N GLY A 66 20.28 21.92 -0.41
CA GLY A 66 19.66 20.61 -0.47
C GLY A 66 19.04 20.25 -1.82
N LEU A 67 18.84 18.94 -2.03
CA LEU A 67 18.43 18.37 -3.30
C LEU A 67 17.11 18.96 -3.84
N ASN A 68 16.10 19.11 -2.99
CA ASN A 68 14.79 19.61 -3.41
C ASN A 68 14.84 21.08 -3.84
N ILE A 69 15.66 21.89 -3.15
CA ILE A 69 15.88 23.29 -3.59
C ILE A 69 16.61 23.31 -4.93
N ALA A 70 17.60 22.42 -5.13
CA ALA A 70 18.28 22.33 -6.41
C ALA A 70 17.34 21.89 -7.56
N ARG A 71 16.45 20.92 -7.32
CA ARG A 71 15.40 20.54 -8.28
C ARG A 71 14.44 21.69 -8.57
N ASN A 72 13.98 22.39 -7.54
CA ASN A 72 13.07 23.53 -7.69
C ASN A 72 13.75 24.70 -8.46
N THR A 73 15.02 24.95 -8.19
CA THR A 73 15.83 25.91 -8.99
C THR A 73 15.87 25.47 -10.45
N GLY A 74 16.07 24.16 -10.71
CA GLY A 74 16.06 23.60 -12.05
C GLY A 74 14.73 23.83 -12.76
N VAL A 75 13.60 23.59 -12.10
CA VAL A 75 12.26 23.86 -12.65
C VAL A 75 12.07 25.35 -12.96
N ALA A 76 12.42 26.22 -12.01
CA ALA A 76 12.24 27.66 -12.15
C ALA A 76 13.14 28.30 -13.24
N ARG A 77 14.31 27.74 -13.49
CA ARG A 77 15.32 28.27 -14.45
C ARG A 77 15.24 27.61 -15.82
N SER A 78 14.41 26.59 -16.00
CA SER A 78 14.24 25.86 -17.26
C SER A 78 12.96 26.25 -17.99
N GLN A 79 12.86 25.93 -19.31
CA GLN A 79 11.77 26.38 -20.17
C GLN A 79 11.11 25.26 -20.96
N GLY A 80 11.64 24.04 -20.92
CA GLY A 80 11.10 22.89 -21.67
C GLY A 80 9.72 22.45 -21.20
N GLU A 81 8.91 21.93 -22.10
CA GLU A 81 7.59 21.37 -21.80
C GLU A 81 7.66 20.15 -20.89
N LEU A 82 8.70 19.34 -21.06
CA LEU A 82 9.00 18.19 -20.22
C LEU A 82 10.23 18.50 -19.36
N VAL A 83 10.09 18.47 -18.04
CA VAL A 83 11.22 18.62 -17.11
C VAL A 83 11.73 17.24 -16.76
N VAL A 84 12.97 16.93 -17.12
CA VAL A 84 13.59 15.61 -16.93
C VAL A 84 14.65 15.71 -15.84
N PHE A 85 14.44 15.05 -14.72
CA PHE A 85 15.43 14.96 -13.64
C PHE A 85 16.28 13.71 -13.83
N VAL A 86 17.57 13.89 -13.68
CA VAL A 86 18.55 12.80 -13.57
C VAL A 86 19.59 13.14 -12.52
N ASP A 87 20.11 12.14 -11.83
CA ASP A 87 21.22 12.32 -10.89
C ASP A 87 22.54 12.50 -11.65
N ASP A 88 23.54 13.13 -11.00
CA ASP A 88 24.87 13.37 -11.59
C ASP A 88 25.69 12.08 -11.77
N ASP A 89 25.29 10.96 -11.17
CA ASP A 89 25.98 9.67 -11.20
C ASP A 89 25.32 8.62 -12.11
N ILE A 90 24.62 9.10 -13.15
CA ILE A 90 24.05 8.22 -14.18
C ILE A 90 24.88 8.24 -15.49
N ARG A 91 24.65 7.23 -16.31
CA ARG A 91 24.98 7.23 -17.74
C ARG A 91 23.72 6.94 -18.53
N ALA A 92 23.28 7.89 -19.35
CA ALA A 92 22.13 7.70 -20.23
C ALA A 92 22.51 6.79 -21.41
N ARG A 93 21.71 5.77 -21.71
CA ARG A 93 21.90 4.91 -22.88
C ARG A 93 21.45 5.65 -24.15
N ALA A 94 21.98 5.22 -25.29
CA ALA A 94 21.57 5.77 -26.59
C ALA A 94 20.03 5.66 -26.76
N GLY A 95 19.42 6.75 -27.26
CA GLY A 95 17.97 6.82 -27.45
C GLY A 95 17.14 7.10 -26.19
N TRP A 96 17.78 7.31 -25.03
CA TRP A 96 17.10 7.55 -23.76
C TRP A 96 16.14 8.74 -23.81
N LEU A 97 16.62 9.91 -24.26
CA LEU A 97 15.80 11.12 -24.34
C LEU A 97 14.71 11.00 -25.41
N ALA A 98 15.06 10.42 -26.58
CA ALA A 98 14.09 10.19 -27.64
C ALA A 98 12.93 9.29 -27.18
N ALA A 99 13.20 8.27 -26.37
CA ALA A 99 12.17 7.41 -25.81
C ALA A 99 11.24 8.16 -24.84
N LEU A 100 11.78 9.03 -23.98
CA LEU A 100 10.96 9.87 -23.09
C LEU A 100 10.07 10.83 -23.88
N LEU A 101 10.63 11.52 -24.87
CA LEU A 101 9.89 12.46 -25.72
C LEU A 101 8.80 11.75 -26.54
N ALA A 102 9.12 10.58 -27.11
CA ALA A 102 8.13 9.77 -27.83
C ALA A 102 6.98 9.30 -26.92
N ALA A 103 7.31 8.83 -25.72
CA ALA A 103 6.29 8.43 -24.74
C ALA A 103 5.42 9.62 -24.33
N ALA A 104 6.03 10.77 -24.06
CA ALA A 104 5.32 12.00 -23.71
C ALA A 104 4.42 12.50 -24.86
N HIS A 105 4.86 12.37 -26.09
CA HIS A 105 4.05 12.74 -27.26
C HIS A 105 2.86 11.77 -27.45
N ALA A 106 3.11 10.46 -27.33
CA ALA A 106 2.10 9.43 -27.54
C ALA A 106 1.03 9.36 -26.42
N ARG A 107 1.34 9.85 -25.24
CA ARG A 107 0.51 9.73 -24.03
C ARG A 107 0.29 11.09 -23.38
N SER A 108 -0.51 11.92 -24.04
CA SER A 108 -0.78 13.29 -23.58
C SER A 108 -1.47 13.36 -22.21
N GLU A 109 -2.18 12.29 -21.83
CA GLU A 109 -2.87 12.13 -20.56
C GLU A 109 -1.95 11.79 -19.38
N ILE A 110 -0.69 11.45 -19.64
CA ILE A 110 0.29 11.08 -18.61
C ILE A 110 1.15 12.30 -18.27
N ASP A 111 1.25 12.60 -16.99
CA ASP A 111 2.06 13.70 -16.47
C ASP A 111 3.47 13.30 -16.05
N VAL A 112 3.65 12.05 -15.61
CA VAL A 112 4.93 11.57 -15.03
C VAL A 112 5.39 10.32 -15.75
N PHE A 113 6.64 10.34 -16.19
CA PHE A 113 7.30 9.24 -16.89
C PHE A 113 8.51 8.78 -16.05
N ALA A 114 8.52 7.51 -15.71
CA ALA A 114 9.61 6.85 -15.00
C ALA A 114 10.49 6.11 -16.00
N GLY A 115 11.69 6.59 -16.25
CA GLY A 115 12.66 5.87 -17.08
C GLY A 115 13.23 4.66 -16.32
N ARG A 116 13.67 3.64 -17.08
CA ARG A 116 14.37 2.47 -16.54
C ARG A 116 15.67 2.88 -15.87
N ILE A 117 15.94 2.38 -14.66
CA ILE A 117 17.16 2.63 -13.90
C ILE A 117 17.82 1.29 -13.59
N VAL A 118 18.99 1.05 -14.19
CA VAL A 118 19.78 -0.16 -13.96
C VAL A 118 20.95 0.19 -13.04
N ALA A 119 21.05 -0.49 -11.90
CA ALA A 119 22.17 -0.31 -10.98
C ALA A 119 23.46 -0.86 -11.60
N GLN A 120 24.52 -0.04 -11.66
CA GLN A 120 25.82 -0.38 -12.21
C GLN A 120 26.92 -0.14 -11.16
N LEU A 121 27.47 -1.21 -10.62
CA LEU A 121 28.61 -1.16 -9.72
C LEU A 121 29.88 -1.45 -10.49
N GLU A 122 30.77 -0.46 -10.60
CA GLU A 122 32.03 -0.55 -11.32
C GLU A 122 33.19 -0.75 -10.33
N GLY A 123 33.80 -1.91 -10.34
CA GLY A 123 34.87 -2.28 -9.42
C GLY A 123 34.54 -3.55 -8.62
N HIS A 124 34.80 -3.53 -7.33
CA HIS A 124 34.58 -4.68 -6.45
C HIS A 124 33.08 -4.90 -6.16
N THR A 125 32.43 -5.73 -6.93
CA THR A 125 31.02 -6.08 -6.69
C THR A 125 30.94 -7.15 -5.60
N PRO A 126 30.27 -6.89 -4.46
CA PRO A 126 30.09 -7.89 -3.43
C PRO A 126 29.26 -9.06 -3.95
N ARG A 127 29.61 -10.29 -3.53
CA ARG A 127 28.88 -11.49 -3.91
C ARG A 127 27.42 -11.36 -3.49
N SER A 128 26.51 -11.55 -4.45
CA SER A 128 25.06 -11.46 -4.34
C SER A 128 24.43 -12.84 -4.38
N CYS A 129 23.35 -13.05 -3.64
CA CYS A 129 22.49 -14.24 -3.74
C CYS A 129 21.24 -14.01 -4.60
N GLY A 130 21.05 -12.80 -5.13
CA GLY A 130 19.93 -12.41 -5.98
C GLY A 130 18.60 -12.23 -5.25
N ARG A 131 18.60 -12.23 -3.91
CA ARG A 131 17.40 -12.03 -3.06
C ARG A 131 17.43 -10.73 -2.27
N GLU A 132 18.54 -10.06 -2.26
CA GLU A 132 18.69 -8.72 -1.70
C GLU A 132 18.17 -7.64 -2.67
N GLY A 133 17.64 -6.57 -2.11
CA GLY A 133 17.30 -5.38 -2.90
C GLY A 133 18.55 -4.72 -3.49
N SER A 134 18.39 -3.95 -4.55
CA SER A 134 19.49 -3.17 -5.13
C SER A 134 20.14 -2.27 -4.07
N PRO A 135 21.49 -2.25 -3.99
CA PRO A 135 22.19 -1.43 -3.00
C PRO A 135 22.11 0.08 -3.31
N ILE A 136 21.72 0.44 -4.53
CA ILE A 136 21.49 1.82 -4.99
C ILE A 136 20.12 1.92 -5.65
N THR A 137 19.63 3.13 -5.90
CA THR A 137 18.33 3.33 -6.56
C THR A 137 18.28 2.61 -7.90
N SER A 138 17.24 1.80 -8.11
CA SER A 138 16.99 1.09 -9.35
C SER A 138 15.48 0.99 -9.60
N LEU A 139 15.11 0.95 -10.88
CA LEU A 139 13.75 0.72 -11.35
C LEU A 139 13.84 -0.07 -12.67
N ASP A 140 13.86 -1.37 -12.57
CA ASP A 140 13.88 -2.26 -13.73
C ASP A 140 12.67 -3.18 -13.71
N LEU A 141 11.63 -2.77 -14.44
CA LEU A 141 10.36 -3.52 -14.56
C LEU A 141 10.29 -4.35 -15.85
N GLY A 142 11.44 -4.55 -16.49
CA GLY A 142 11.58 -5.33 -17.71
C GLY A 142 11.48 -4.47 -19.00
N PRO A 143 11.39 -5.14 -20.17
CA PRO A 143 11.56 -4.47 -21.47
C PRO A 143 10.29 -3.84 -22.04
N ARG A 144 9.18 -3.80 -21.32
CA ARG A 144 7.90 -3.27 -21.79
C ARG A 144 7.44 -2.12 -20.94
N ASP A 145 6.85 -1.12 -21.57
CA ASP A 145 6.20 0.00 -20.89
C ASP A 145 5.00 -0.50 -20.09
N ARG A 146 4.80 0.09 -18.92
CA ARG A 146 3.69 -0.20 -18.01
C ARG A 146 3.45 0.90 -17.01
N THR A 147 2.33 0.90 -16.33
CA THR A 147 2.12 1.75 -15.17
C THR A 147 2.98 1.29 -13.99
N THR A 148 3.46 2.25 -13.19
CA THR A 148 4.20 2.02 -11.94
C THR A 148 3.67 2.95 -10.86
N SER A 149 4.02 2.69 -9.60
CA SER A 149 3.57 3.50 -8.49
C SER A 149 4.26 4.86 -8.45
N TYR A 150 5.58 4.89 -8.68
CA TYR A 150 6.40 6.11 -8.60
C TYR A 150 7.52 6.11 -9.63
N ALA A 151 7.93 7.33 -10.02
CA ALA A 151 9.19 7.63 -10.68
C ALA A 151 10.23 8.08 -9.66
N TRP A 152 11.52 7.86 -9.95
CA TRP A 152 12.62 8.23 -9.08
C TRP A 152 13.50 9.30 -9.74
N GLY A 153 13.98 10.26 -8.96
CA GLY A 153 14.73 11.41 -9.44
C GLY A 153 15.98 11.09 -10.25
N ALA A 154 16.51 9.89 -10.15
CA ALA A 154 17.60 9.44 -10.99
C ALA A 154 17.22 9.25 -12.49
N ASN A 155 15.91 9.16 -12.81
CA ASN A 155 15.40 9.11 -14.19
C ASN A 155 13.89 9.36 -14.21
N MET A 156 13.48 10.60 -13.99
CA MET A 156 12.09 11.01 -13.87
C MET A 156 11.78 12.19 -14.79
N ALA A 157 10.77 12.08 -15.63
CA ALA A 157 10.30 13.17 -16.45
C ALA A 157 8.89 13.60 -16.06
N ILE A 158 8.66 14.90 -15.97
CA ILE A 158 7.40 15.48 -15.51
C ILE A 158 6.98 16.58 -16.48
N ARG A 159 5.71 16.63 -16.88
CA ARG A 159 5.19 17.76 -17.66
C ARG A 159 5.25 19.04 -16.84
N ARG A 160 5.67 20.12 -17.43
CA ARG A 160 5.71 21.44 -16.77
C ARG A 160 4.36 21.85 -16.21
N SER A 161 3.27 21.58 -16.94
CA SER A 161 1.91 21.84 -16.49
C SER A 161 1.52 21.13 -15.20
N ALA A 162 2.17 20.01 -14.85
CA ALA A 162 1.94 19.34 -13.59
C ALA A 162 2.51 20.15 -12.40
N PHE A 163 3.64 20.83 -12.58
CA PHE A 163 4.17 21.76 -11.56
C PHE A 163 3.27 22.98 -11.37
N GLU A 164 2.61 23.46 -12.42
CA GLU A 164 1.64 24.56 -12.33
C GLU A 164 0.41 24.13 -11.50
N ARG A 165 0.04 22.86 -11.57
CA ARG A 165 -1.11 22.32 -10.81
C ARG A 165 -0.83 22.05 -9.34
N VAL A 166 0.36 21.51 -9.01
CA VAL A 166 0.65 21.04 -7.66
C VAL A 166 1.84 21.72 -6.98
N GLY A 167 2.51 22.63 -7.68
CA GLY A 167 3.64 23.38 -7.14
C GLY A 167 4.96 22.60 -7.11
N ALA A 168 5.94 23.16 -6.43
CA ALA A 168 7.31 22.67 -6.32
C ALA A 168 7.45 21.48 -5.37
N PHE A 169 8.63 20.84 -5.35
CA PHE A 169 8.97 19.83 -4.34
C PHE A 169 9.04 20.45 -2.94
N ASP A 170 8.57 19.71 -1.93
CA ASP A 170 8.62 20.16 -0.53
C ASP A 170 10.07 20.17 -0.01
N VAL A 171 10.56 21.36 0.31
CA VAL A 171 11.94 21.56 0.80
C VAL A 171 12.16 21.02 2.22
N SER A 172 11.11 20.79 2.99
CA SER A 172 11.21 20.21 4.33
C SER A 172 11.58 18.72 4.30
N LEU A 173 11.34 18.02 3.17
CA LEU A 173 11.69 16.63 2.95
C LEU A 173 13.11 16.45 2.41
N ALA A 174 14.09 17.14 3.00
CA ALA A 174 15.47 17.22 2.50
C ALA A 174 16.23 15.87 2.43
N HIS A 175 15.64 14.75 2.85
CA HIS A 175 16.38 13.49 3.05
C HIS A 175 15.68 12.24 2.50
N GLY A 176 14.70 12.40 1.61
CA GLY A 176 14.01 11.30 0.92
C GLY A 176 12.50 11.28 1.14
N GLY A 177 11.79 10.69 0.19
CA GLY A 177 10.33 10.68 0.13
C GLY A 177 9.74 11.86 -0.64
N ASP A 178 10.57 12.79 -1.06
CA ASP A 178 10.20 14.01 -1.79
C ASP A 178 9.56 13.72 -3.15
N GLU A 179 10.11 12.78 -3.91
CA GLU A 179 9.51 12.37 -5.17
C GLU A 179 8.13 11.70 -4.96
N GLN A 180 8.02 10.90 -3.90
CA GLN A 180 6.75 10.21 -3.58
C GLN A 180 5.70 11.22 -3.11
N GLU A 181 6.05 12.14 -2.22
CA GLU A 181 5.17 13.20 -1.73
C GLU A 181 4.64 14.05 -2.88
N TRP A 182 5.52 14.50 -3.78
CA TRP A 182 5.15 15.33 -4.91
C TRP A 182 4.18 14.59 -5.86
N GLN A 183 4.47 13.31 -6.16
CA GLN A 183 3.61 12.47 -6.99
C GLN A 183 2.28 12.15 -6.30
N ASP A 184 2.26 11.94 -4.98
CA ASP A 184 1.04 11.75 -4.21
C ASP A 184 0.14 13.01 -4.27
N ARG A 185 0.73 14.22 -4.19
CA ARG A 185 -0.02 15.47 -4.41
C ARG A 185 -0.61 15.55 -5.81
N LEU A 186 0.14 15.17 -6.84
CA LEU A 186 -0.35 15.16 -8.21
C LEU A 186 -1.50 14.16 -8.38
N ILE A 187 -1.37 12.96 -7.83
CA ILE A 187 -2.43 11.93 -7.87
C ILE A 187 -3.67 12.45 -7.16
N ALA A 188 -3.52 13.08 -5.99
CA ALA A 188 -4.62 13.66 -5.24
C ALA A 188 -5.29 14.80 -6.02
N ALA A 189 -4.52 15.74 -6.58
CA ALA A 189 -5.03 16.87 -7.37
C ALA A 189 -5.77 16.44 -8.66
N SER A 190 -5.46 15.24 -9.17
CA SER A 190 -6.15 14.66 -10.34
C SER A 190 -7.35 13.79 -9.97
N GLY A 191 -7.80 13.78 -8.70
CA GLY A 191 -8.85 12.88 -8.23
C GLY A 191 -8.51 11.39 -8.35
N GLY A 192 -7.21 11.04 -8.27
CA GLY A 192 -6.73 9.67 -8.44
C GLY A 192 -6.57 9.22 -9.91
N ALA A 193 -6.76 10.13 -10.87
CA ALA A 193 -6.65 9.80 -12.29
C ALA A 193 -5.19 9.78 -12.80
N ALA A 194 -4.29 10.57 -12.19
CA ALA A 194 -2.89 10.62 -12.60
C ALA A 194 -2.23 9.23 -12.52
N ARG A 195 -1.43 8.93 -13.52
CA ARG A 195 -0.68 7.67 -13.63
C ARG A 195 0.79 7.98 -13.89
N VAL A 196 1.66 7.10 -13.41
CA VAL A 196 3.09 7.12 -13.73
C VAL A 196 3.33 6.05 -14.77
N LEU A 197 3.89 6.42 -15.92
CA LEU A 197 4.25 5.49 -16.98
C LEU A 197 5.73 5.14 -16.88
N TYR A 198 6.03 3.87 -16.67
CA TYR A 198 7.38 3.34 -16.83
C TYR A 198 7.70 3.20 -18.32
N VAL A 199 8.78 3.83 -18.77
CA VAL A 199 9.26 3.84 -20.15
C VAL A 199 10.53 2.98 -20.24
N ALA A 200 10.36 1.74 -20.68
CA ALA A 200 11.43 0.72 -20.68
C ALA A 200 12.65 1.08 -21.52
N ALA A 201 12.43 1.75 -22.67
CA ALA A 201 13.49 2.17 -23.59
C ALA A 201 14.28 3.39 -23.05
N ALA A 202 13.71 4.19 -22.16
CA ALA A 202 14.36 5.34 -21.54
C ALA A 202 15.30 4.88 -20.40
N CYS A 203 16.40 4.23 -20.73
CA CYS A 203 17.27 3.56 -19.77
C CYS A 203 18.49 4.40 -19.37
N VAL A 204 18.72 4.49 -18.04
CA VAL A 204 19.97 5.01 -17.47
C VAL A 204 20.66 3.92 -16.63
N GLU A 205 21.98 3.99 -16.60
CA GLU A 205 22.83 3.23 -15.70
C GLU A 205 23.16 4.11 -14.49
N HIS A 206 22.63 3.77 -13.33
CA HIS A 206 22.93 4.46 -12.08
C HIS A 206 24.21 3.86 -11.51
N ARG A 207 25.26 4.64 -11.41
CA ARG A 207 26.64 4.16 -11.28
C ARG A 207 27.20 4.37 -9.89
N ARG A 208 28.04 3.43 -9.46
CA ARG A 208 29.01 3.61 -8.37
C ARG A 208 30.35 3.07 -8.83
N VAL A 209 31.39 3.88 -8.70
CA VAL A 209 32.72 3.53 -9.21
C VAL A 209 33.75 3.47 -8.09
N GLY A 210 34.76 2.61 -8.25
CA GLY A 210 35.89 2.51 -7.33
C GLY A 210 35.48 2.29 -5.88
N ALA A 211 35.93 3.16 -4.98
CA ALA A 211 35.63 3.08 -3.55
C ALA A 211 34.13 3.19 -3.20
N ASP A 212 33.35 3.92 -4.02
CA ASP A 212 31.91 4.10 -3.81
C ASP A 212 31.11 2.83 -4.12
N ALA A 213 31.64 1.94 -4.96
CA ALA A 213 31.07 0.62 -5.22
C ALA A 213 31.40 -0.41 -4.13
N GLY A 214 32.32 -0.08 -3.22
CA GLY A 214 32.72 -0.96 -2.13
C GLY A 214 31.62 -1.16 -1.09
N LEU A 215 31.56 -2.37 -0.50
CA LEU A 215 30.52 -2.76 0.46
C LEU A 215 30.39 -1.77 1.62
N ALA A 216 31.49 -1.22 2.12
CA ALA A 216 31.48 -0.25 3.21
C ALA A 216 30.78 1.08 2.83
N ALA A 217 31.05 1.61 1.62
CA ALA A 217 30.41 2.81 1.11
C ALA A 217 28.92 2.58 0.84
N LEU A 218 28.59 1.47 0.18
CA LEU A 218 27.19 1.06 -0.06
C LEU A 218 26.41 0.89 1.24
N SER A 219 27.04 0.28 2.28
CA SER A 219 26.39 0.11 3.59
C SER A 219 26.17 1.43 4.31
N ARG A 220 27.12 2.38 4.26
CA ARG A 220 26.92 3.74 4.82
C ARG A 220 25.76 4.45 4.15
N THR A 221 25.69 4.40 2.81
CA THR A 221 24.60 5.00 2.04
C THR A 221 23.26 4.31 2.34
N ALA A 222 23.24 2.98 2.42
CA ALA A 222 22.05 2.22 2.77
C ALA A 222 21.54 2.56 4.19
N HIS A 223 22.44 2.72 5.16
CA HIS A 223 22.11 3.16 6.52
C HIS A 223 21.47 4.56 6.53
N ALA A 224 22.07 5.53 5.80
CA ALA A 224 21.52 6.87 5.68
C ALA A 224 20.13 6.86 5.02
N ARG A 225 19.93 6.08 3.95
CA ARG A 225 18.62 5.88 3.31
C ARG A 225 17.61 5.23 4.25
N GLY A 226 18.03 4.27 5.07
CA GLY A 226 17.18 3.67 6.09
C GLY A 226 16.65 4.70 7.09
N ARG A 227 17.50 5.60 7.57
CA ARG A 227 17.09 6.71 8.43
C ARG A 227 16.09 7.65 7.73
N ALA A 228 16.39 8.03 6.50
CA ALA A 228 15.50 8.88 5.70
C ALA A 228 14.13 8.23 5.46
N ALA A 229 14.10 6.96 5.06
CA ALA A 229 12.88 6.20 4.87
C ALA A 229 12.04 6.12 6.15
N ARG A 230 12.68 5.92 7.32
CA ARG A 230 11.98 5.93 8.60
C ARG A 230 11.35 7.29 8.91
N ARG A 231 12.07 8.40 8.69
CA ARG A 231 11.52 9.75 8.88
C ARG A 231 10.32 10.02 7.98
N PHE A 232 10.40 9.59 6.73
CA PHE A 232 9.31 9.72 5.78
C PHE A 232 8.07 8.91 6.20
N ASP A 233 8.25 7.64 6.60
CA ASP A 233 7.16 6.83 7.13
C ASP A 233 6.53 7.45 8.39
N ALA A 234 7.35 8.05 9.27
CA ALA A 234 6.87 8.76 10.45
C ALA A 234 6.09 10.03 10.08
N TRP A 235 6.56 10.77 9.07
CA TRP A 235 5.87 11.93 8.51
C TRP A 235 4.51 11.54 7.94
N ARG A 236 4.42 10.42 7.22
CA ARG A 236 3.15 9.82 6.72
C ARG A 236 2.30 9.20 7.83
N ARG A 237 2.78 9.10 9.05
CA ARG A 237 2.17 8.36 10.17
C ARG A 237 2.01 6.85 9.90
N GLU A 238 2.81 6.30 9.02
CA GLU A 238 2.82 4.88 8.63
C GLU A 238 4.03 4.12 9.20
N ALA A 239 4.82 4.77 10.05
CA ALA A 239 6.06 4.23 10.58
C ALA A 239 5.82 2.94 11.39
N PRO A 240 6.54 1.84 11.08
CA PRO A 240 6.45 0.60 11.83
C PRO A 240 6.84 0.77 13.31
N SER A 241 6.32 -0.10 14.17
CA SER A 241 6.73 -0.10 15.59
C SER A 241 8.21 -0.46 15.75
N LEU A 242 8.82 -0.02 16.86
CA LEU A 242 10.21 -0.34 17.20
C LEU A 242 10.48 -1.87 17.20
N ALA A 243 9.54 -2.64 17.75
CA ALA A 243 9.62 -4.10 17.73
C ALA A 243 9.68 -4.66 16.30
N ARG A 244 8.92 -4.08 15.38
CA ARG A 244 8.91 -4.49 13.98
C ARG A 244 10.21 -4.14 13.26
N GLU A 245 10.79 -2.95 13.52
CA GLU A 245 12.11 -2.57 12.99
C GLU A 245 13.21 -3.53 13.50
N SER A 246 13.17 -3.89 14.80
CA SER A 246 14.12 -4.85 15.39
C SER A 246 14.01 -6.24 14.78
N ILE A 247 12.80 -6.74 14.56
CA ILE A 247 12.56 -8.03 13.90
C ILE A 247 13.06 -8.01 12.45
N THR A 248 12.83 -6.91 11.74
CA THR A 248 13.30 -6.75 10.35
C THR A 248 14.82 -6.76 10.29
N LEU A 249 15.48 -6.06 11.21
CA LEU A 249 16.95 -6.07 11.31
C LEU A 249 17.49 -7.48 11.59
N ALA A 250 16.91 -8.21 12.54
CA ALA A 250 17.30 -9.58 12.87
C ALA A 250 17.11 -10.52 11.66
N ALA A 251 16.03 -10.35 10.90
CA ALA A 251 15.77 -11.14 9.71
C ALA A 251 16.78 -10.86 8.59
N CYS A 252 17.15 -9.58 8.37
CA CYS A 252 18.21 -9.20 7.43
C CYS A 252 19.57 -9.80 7.83
N ALA A 253 19.92 -9.75 9.12
CA ALA A 253 21.14 -10.38 9.64
C ALA A 253 21.11 -11.90 9.45
N GLY A 254 19.98 -12.55 9.77
CA GLY A 254 19.77 -13.98 9.54
C GLY A 254 19.90 -14.36 8.07
N HIS A 255 19.43 -13.52 7.13
CA HIS A 255 19.62 -13.71 5.70
C HIS A 255 21.11 -13.74 5.32
N VAL A 256 21.88 -12.74 5.77
CA VAL A 256 23.34 -12.65 5.49
C VAL A 256 24.06 -13.91 5.97
N LEU A 257 23.78 -14.36 7.20
CA LEU A 257 24.41 -15.56 7.79
C LEU A 257 23.99 -16.83 7.05
N ARG A 258 22.69 -17.08 6.86
CA ARG A 258 22.20 -18.32 6.24
C ARG A 258 22.58 -18.45 4.77
N ARG A 259 22.61 -17.33 4.03
CA ARG A 259 22.90 -17.31 2.60
C ARG A 259 24.35 -17.00 2.27
N ARG A 260 25.18 -16.71 3.30
CA ARG A 260 26.55 -16.24 3.11
C ARG A 260 26.63 -15.15 2.05
N CYS A 261 25.72 -14.13 2.17
CA CYS A 261 25.48 -13.11 1.17
C CYS A 261 26.13 -11.78 1.61
N PRO A 262 27.35 -11.44 1.19
CA PRO A 262 27.98 -10.17 1.55
C PRO A 262 27.19 -8.95 1.09
N ALA A 263 26.56 -8.99 -0.09
CA ALA A 263 25.72 -7.90 -0.59
C ALA A 263 24.52 -7.62 0.33
N GLY A 264 24.00 -8.64 1.02
CA GLY A 264 22.91 -8.51 2.00
C GLY A 264 23.27 -7.66 3.22
N VAL A 265 24.54 -7.34 3.45
CA VAL A 265 24.96 -6.40 4.51
C VAL A 265 24.37 -5.01 4.30
N THR A 266 24.12 -4.61 3.05
CA THR A 266 23.43 -3.33 2.76
C THR A 266 22.00 -3.32 3.27
N MET A 267 21.27 -4.46 3.24
CA MET A 267 19.94 -4.60 3.83
C MET A 267 20.00 -4.46 5.36
N VAL A 268 21.01 -5.11 5.99
CA VAL A 268 21.25 -4.97 7.43
C VAL A 268 21.52 -3.51 7.79
N ALA A 269 22.37 -2.84 7.02
CA ALA A 269 22.72 -1.42 7.23
C ALA A 269 21.49 -0.52 7.07
N HIS A 270 20.66 -0.75 6.05
CA HIS A 270 19.40 -0.02 5.85
C HIS A 270 18.45 -0.21 7.05
N SER A 271 18.22 -1.46 7.46
CA SER A 271 17.34 -1.76 8.60
C SER A 271 17.89 -1.22 9.93
N ALA A 272 19.22 -1.24 10.11
CA ALA A 272 19.87 -0.61 11.27
C ALA A 272 19.68 0.91 11.27
N GLY A 273 19.73 1.56 10.10
CA GLY A 273 19.41 2.98 9.94
C GLY A 273 17.98 3.30 10.36
N ARG A 274 17.01 2.51 9.90
CA ARG A 274 15.59 2.64 10.30
C ARG A 274 15.40 2.48 11.81
N LEU A 275 15.98 1.44 12.39
CA LEU A 275 15.88 1.18 13.84
C LEU A 275 16.52 2.31 14.65
N ARG A 276 17.69 2.80 14.23
CA ARG A 276 18.35 3.94 14.89
C ARG A 276 17.47 5.18 14.90
N GLU A 277 16.82 5.51 13.78
CA GLU A 277 15.91 6.66 13.71
C GLU A 277 14.68 6.45 14.58
N ALA A 278 14.10 5.24 14.60
CA ALA A 278 12.97 4.89 15.45
C ALA A 278 13.30 5.03 16.96
N LEU A 279 14.52 4.67 17.36
CA LEU A 279 15.00 4.89 18.74
C LEU A 279 15.16 6.40 19.04
N HIS A 280 15.71 7.18 18.10
CA HIS A 280 15.81 8.63 18.23
C HIS A 280 14.44 9.30 18.42
N GLU A 281 13.45 8.89 17.62
CA GLU A 281 12.06 9.38 17.76
C GLU A 281 11.48 9.10 19.13
N GLN A 282 11.79 7.95 19.75
CA GLN A 282 11.29 7.61 21.08
C GLN A 282 12.02 8.38 22.19
N LEU A 283 13.33 8.55 22.06
CA LEU A 283 14.14 9.28 23.05
C LEU A 283 13.93 10.80 22.97
N GLY A 284 13.69 11.33 21.77
CA GLY A 284 13.44 12.75 21.52
C GLY A 284 12.04 13.24 21.87
N ARG A 285 11.08 12.36 22.16
CA ARG A 285 9.71 12.73 22.56
C ARG A 285 9.61 13.45 23.91
N GLY A 286 10.72 13.54 24.68
CA GLY A 286 10.80 14.37 25.89
C GLY A 286 11.00 15.87 25.65
N GLU A 287 11.51 16.30 24.48
CA GLU A 287 11.90 17.69 24.23
C GLU A 287 11.28 18.37 22.98
N GLN A 288 10.54 17.66 22.14
CA GLN A 288 10.04 18.19 20.87
C GLN A 288 8.51 18.20 20.70
N SER A 289 7.79 18.55 21.78
CA SER A 289 6.35 18.88 21.64
C SER A 289 6.09 20.29 21.06
N ALA A 290 7.13 21.05 20.71
CA ALA A 290 6.99 22.47 20.34
C ALA A 290 7.34 22.83 18.88
N ASN A 291 7.98 21.96 18.09
CA ASN A 291 8.40 22.29 16.73
C ASN A 291 8.13 21.13 15.73
N ALA A 292 6.91 20.62 15.70
CA ALA A 292 6.43 19.99 14.47
C ALA A 292 6.19 21.14 13.47
N PRO A 293 6.73 21.10 12.22
CA PRO A 293 6.34 22.08 11.24
C PRO A 293 4.82 22.04 11.13
N ALA A 294 4.21 23.23 11.26
CA ALA A 294 2.79 23.38 11.06
C ALA A 294 2.47 22.73 9.71
N ARG A 295 1.48 21.84 9.69
CA ARG A 295 0.86 21.42 8.43
C ARG A 295 0.69 22.69 7.62
N LEU A 296 1.23 22.72 6.39
CA LEU A 296 0.70 23.66 5.42
C LEU A 296 -0.82 23.47 5.48
N PRO A 297 -1.58 24.55 5.69
CA PRO A 297 -3.01 24.43 5.61
C PRO A 297 -3.28 23.75 4.27
N ALA A 298 -4.03 22.65 4.30
CA ALA A 298 -4.57 22.08 3.10
C ALA A 298 -5.14 23.29 2.35
N THR A 299 -4.59 23.61 1.19
CA THR A 299 -5.19 24.61 0.33
C THR A 299 -6.61 24.12 0.17
N ASP A 300 -7.53 24.93 0.60
CA ASP A 300 -8.96 24.71 0.57
C ASP A 300 -9.43 24.74 -0.89
N ASN A 301 -8.95 23.77 -1.64
CA ASN A 301 -9.50 23.35 -2.92
C ASN A 301 -10.19 22.04 -2.60
N GLY A 302 -11.47 22.18 -2.31
CA GLY A 302 -12.37 21.11 -1.96
C GLY A 302 -12.10 19.86 -2.77
N LEU A 303 -12.20 18.70 -2.08
CA LEU A 303 -12.20 17.35 -2.62
C LEU A 303 -10.85 16.62 -2.70
N VAL A 304 -10.00 16.76 -1.70
CA VAL A 304 -9.41 15.54 -1.15
C VAL A 304 -10.27 15.22 0.06
N ALA A 305 -10.95 14.09 0.01
CA ALA A 305 -11.65 13.60 1.15
C ALA A 305 -10.68 13.67 2.35
N ALA A 306 -10.90 14.56 3.26
CA ALA A 306 -10.59 14.33 4.65
C ALA A 306 -10.97 12.89 4.87
N ASP A 307 -10.05 12.01 5.35
CA ASP A 307 -10.32 10.58 5.53
C ASP A 307 -11.78 10.46 5.89
N GLU A 308 -12.60 9.96 4.93
CA GLU A 308 -14.03 9.87 5.14
C GLU A 308 -14.18 9.14 6.44
N ASP A 309 -14.83 9.70 7.41
CA ASP A 309 -14.85 9.22 8.78
C ASP A 309 -15.50 7.83 8.93
N PHE A 310 -16.03 7.29 7.83
CA PHE A 310 -16.57 5.94 7.69
C PHE A 310 -15.60 4.94 7.02
N LEU A 311 -14.41 5.36 6.57
CA LEU A 311 -13.44 4.47 5.90
C LEU A 311 -12.37 3.95 6.85
N SER A 312 -11.92 2.70 6.62
CA SER A 312 -10.86 2.07 7.40
C SER A 312 -9.48 2.76 7.26
N GLY A 313 -9.27 3.46 6.15
CA GLY A 313 -8.01 4.10 5.79
C GLY A 313 -6.92 3.16 5.26
N THR A 314 -7.04 1.85 5.46
CA THR A 314 -6.02 0.88 5.03
C THR A 314 -6.64 -0.43 4.60
N SER A 315 -6.18 -1.02 3.50
CA SER A 315 -6.40 -2.42 3.22
C SER A 315 -5.12 -3.21 3.55
N GLY A 316 -5.24 -4.28 4.33
CA GLY A 316 -4.13 -5.17 4.59
C GLY A 316 -3.76 -5.94 3.33
N THR A 317 -2.49 -5.88 2.92
CA THR A 317 -1.99 -6.66 1.78
C THR A 317 -1.39 -8.00 2.24
N VAL A 318 -1.57 -9.03 1.42
CA VAL A 318 -0.90 -10.33 1.54
C VAL A 318 0.29 -10.31 0.57
N GLY A 319 1.47 -9.94 1.05
CA GLY A 319 2.67 -9.89 0.22
C GLY A 319 3.92 -9.46 0.98
N GLY A 320 5.10 -9.80 0.44
CA GLY A 320 6.38 -9.44 1.02
C GLY A 320 6.80 -10.25 2.25
N PHE A 321 7.91 -9.86 2.85
CA PHE A 321 8.51 -10.55 4.02
C PHE A 321 7.59 -10.54 5.26
N ASP A 322 6.79 -9.51 5.44
CA ASP A 322 5.78 -9.41 6.50
C ASP A 322 4.73 -10.52 6.43
N SER A 323 4.44 -11.02 5.23
CA SER A 323 3.53 -12.14 5.01
C SER A 323 4.07 -13.41 5.69
N LEU A 324 5.38 -13.67 5.59
CA LEU A 324 5.99 -14.85 6.22
C LEU A 324 5.88 -14.81 7.75
N LEU A 325 6.15 -13.66 8.37
CA LEU A 325 6.01 -13.50 9.83
C LEU A 325 4.55 -13.65 10.29
N ARG A 326 3.59 -13.18 9.49
CA ARG A 326 2.17 -13.35 9.76
C ARG A 326 1.75 -14.82 9.63
N VAL A 327 2.28 -15.55 8.63
CA VAL A 327 2.07 -17.00 8.50
C VAL A 327 2.62 -17.71 9.74
N VAL A 328 3.86 -17.44 10.14
CA VAL A 328 4.48 -18.08 11.33
C VAL A 328 3.66 -17.80 12.59
N ARG A 329 3.16 -16.56 12.76
CA ARG A 329 2.29 -16.21 13.90
C ARG A 329 0.94 -16.93 13.84
N ASP A 330 0.32 -17.02 12.67
CA ASP A 330 -0.93 -17.77 12.48
C ASP A 330 -0.73 -19.25 12.82
N GLU A 331 0.36 -19.86 12.33
CA GLU A 331 0.68 -21.26 12.64
C GLU A 331 1.00 -21.47 14.13
N ALA A 332 1.66 -20.51 14.78
CA ALA A 332 1.91 -20.57 16.22
C ALA A 332 0.60 -20.49 17.04
N ILE A 333 -0.34 -19.63 16.63
CA ILE A 333 -1.68 -19.56 17.25
C ILE A 333 -2.41 -20.89 17.03
N ASP A 334 -2.38 -21.43 15.83
CA ASP A 334 -3.03 -22.69 15.47
C ASP A 334 -2.45 -23.87 16.26
N ALA A 335 -1.13 -23.95 16.38
CA ALA A 335 -0.45 -24.96 17.18
C ALA A 335 -0.83 -24.87 18.67
N ARG A 336 -0.87 -23.65 19.23
CA ARG A 336 -1.30 -23.41 20.61
C ARG A 336 -2.74 -23.86 20.86
N GLU A 337 -3.66 -23.56 19.94
CA GLU A 337 -5.07 -23.97 20.04
C GLU A 337 -5.24 -25.49 19.93
N LEU A 338 -4.42 -26.14 19.09
CA LEU A 338 -4.39 -27.59 18.94
C LEU A 338 -3.84 -28.26 20.21
N LEU A 339 -2.64 -27.85 20.66
CA LEU A 339 -1.97 -28.41 21.84
C LEU A 339 -2.78 -28.22 23.12
N SER A 340 -3.45 -27.07 23.26
CA SER A 340 -4.36 -26.82 24.39
C SER A 340 -5.68 -27.61 24.33
N GLY A 341 -5.94 -28.33 23.25
CA GLY A 341 -7.21 -29.03 23.00
C GLY A 341 -8.41 -28.10 22.79
N ARG A 342 -8.18 -26.78 22.67
CA ARG A 342 -9.24 -25.77 22.53
C ARG A 342 -10.09 -26.00 21.29
N ARG A 343 -9.49 -26.33 20.15
CA ARG A 343 -10.22 -26.63 18.90
C ARG A 343 -11.12 -27.85 19.03
N LEU A 344 -10.65 -28.91 19.69
CA LEU A 344 -11.45 -30.13 19.89
C LEU A 344 -12.62 -29.87 20.83
N ARG A 345 -12.39 -29.13 21.94
CA ARG A 345 -13.49 -28.77 22.87
C ARG A 345 -14.53 -27.90 22.17
N LEU A 346 -14.11 -26.90 21.37
CA LEU A 346 -15.03 -26.06 20.61
C LEU A 346 -15.81 -26.85 19.57
N ALA A 347 -15.18 -27.74 18.83
CA ALA A 347 -15.83 -28.60 17.87
C ALA A 347 -16.83 -29.55 18.53
N ARG A 348 -16.52 -30.07 19.74
CA ARG A 348 -17.44 -30.92 20.52
C ARG A 348 -18.66 -30.13 21.03
N ALA A 349 -18.44 -28.93 21.58
CA ALA A 349 -19.53 -28.06 22.03
C ALA A 349 -20.44 -27.68 20.84
N ALA A 350 -19.89 -27.31 19.73
CA ALA A 350 -20.62 -26.93 18.52
C ALA A 350 -21.42 -28.08 17.87
N ARG A 351 -21.11 -29.35 18.21
CA ARG A 351 -21.91 -30.51 17.80
C ARG A 351 -23.18 -30.72 18.65
N LEU A 352 -23.17 -30.22 19.87
CA LEU A 352 -24.26 -30.42 20.84
C LEU A 352 -25.21 -29.22 20.84
N GLU A 353 -24.71 -28.03 20.68
CA GLU A 353 -25.43 -26.75 20.71
C GLU A 353 -25.05 -25.87 19.54
N PRO A 354 -25.91 -24.97 19.06
CA PRO A 354 -27.37 -24.89 19.29
C PRO A 354 -28.12 -26.02 18.60
N PRO A 355 -29.46 -26.08 18.62
CA PRO A 355 -30.24 -26.95 17.74
C PRO A 355 -29.88 -26.76 16.28
N ARG A 356 -30.22 -27.72 15.44
CA ARG A 356 -29.96 -27.61 13.99
C ARG A 356 -30.65 -26.37 13.44
N ARG A 357 -29.85 -25.47 12.82
CA ARG A 357 -30.31 -24.21 12.25
C ARG A 357 -30.48 -24.32 10.74
N ARG A 358 -31.33 -23.48 10.18
CA ARG A 358 -31.46 -23.27 8.73
C ARG A 358 -30.59 -22.05 8.38
N VAL A 359 -29.62 -22.23 7.50
CA VAL A 359 -28.66 -21.21 7.12
C VAL A 359 -28.71 -20.97 5.61
N LEU A 360 -29.05 -19.76 5.20
CA LEU A 360 -28.96 -19.30 3.82
C LEU A 360 -27.59 -18.69 3.60
N VAL A 361 -26.88 -19.14 2.57
CA VAL A 361 -25.60 -18.57 2.18
C VAL A 361 -25.74 -17.97 0.79
N LEU A 362 -25.45 -16.67 0.67
CA LEU A 362 -25.51 -15.93 -0.58
C LEU A 362 -24.12 -15.42 -0.97
N GLY A 363 -23.82 -15.44 -2.26
CA GLY A 363 -22.58 -14.87 -2.77
C GLY A 363 -22.59 -14.63 -4.28
N VAL A 364 -21.52 -14.00 -4.75
CA VAL A 364 -21.26 -13.78 -6.17
C VAL A 364 -19.98 -14.52 -6.53
N GLU A 365 -20.00 -15.36 -7.56
CA GLU A 365 -18.87 -16.19 -7.94
C GLU A 365 -18.30 -15.82 -9.28
N ARG A 366 -17.02 -15.50 -9.28
CA ARG A 366 -16.24 -15.23 -10.49
C ARG A 366 -15.61 -16.51 -11.02
N PRO A 367 -15.62 -16.76 -12.35
CA PRO A 367 -15.00 -17.95 -12.92
C PRO A 367 -13.52 -18.13 -12.53
N ALA A 368 -12.81 -17.04 -12.31
CA ALA A 368 -11.40 -17.06 -11.92
C ALA A 368 -11.15 -17.65 -10.51
N HIS A 369 -12.16 -17.68 -9.64
CA HIS A 369 -12.05 -18.16 -8.25
C HIS A 369 -12.78 -19.48 -7.99
N ARG A 370 -13.23 -20.14 -9.05
CA ARG A 370 -14.07 -21.34 -8.99
C ARG A 370 -13.54 -22.41 -8.03
N GLU A 371 -12.25 -22.70 -8.07
CA GLU A 371 -11.65 -23.74 -7.21
C GLU A 371 -11.76 -23.41 -5.70
N LEU A 372 -11.59 -22.12 -5.32
CA LEU A 372 -11.75 -21.67 -3.94
C LEU A 372 -13.22 -21.72 -3.50
N ALA A 373 -14.12 -21.26 -4.36
CA ALA A 373 -15.55 -21.30 -4.12
C ALA A 373 -16.04 -22.75 -3.93
N GLU A 374 -15.65 -23.69 -4.79
CA GLU A 374 -16.00 -25.12 -4.66
C GLU A 374 -15.50 -25.72 -3.33
N ARG A 375 -14.30 -25.34 -2.88
CA ARG A 375 -13.77 -25.76 -1.56
C ARG A 375 -14.59 -25.19 -0.40
N ALA A 376 -14.99 -23.92 -0.47
CA ALA A 376 -15.83 -23.29 0.54
C ALA A 376 -17.22 -23.94 0.58
N HIS A 377 -17.84 -24.22 -0.58
CA HIS A 377 -19.12 -24.96 -0.67
C HIS A 377 -19.03 -26.36 -0.06
N ALA A 378 -17.98 -27.10 -0.41
CA ALA A 378 -17.75 -28.43 0.14
C ALA A 378 -17.58 -28.40 1.67
N GLU A 379 -16.96 -27.36 2.22
CA GLU A 379 -16.83 -27.18 3.66
C GLU A 379 -18.17 -26.84 4.32
N LEU A 380 -18.95 -25.95 3.74
CA LEU A 380 -20.29 -25.59 4.24
C LEU A 380 -21.26 -26.75 4.18
N ALA A 381 -21.23 -27.58 3.14
CA ALA A 381 -22.07 -28.77 2.96
C ALA A 381 -21.79 -29.86 4.01
N ARG A 382 -20.62 -29.83 4.68
CA ARG A 382 -20.29 -30.75 5.79
C ARG A 382 -20.92 -30.37 7.13
N SER A 383 -21.56 -29.21 7.20
CA SER A 383 -22.15 -28.72 8.43
C SER A 383 -23.32 -29.58 8.87
N ARG A 384 -23.51 -29.72 10.19
CA ARG A 384 -24.72 -30.33 10.77
C ARG A 384 -25.98 -29.49 10.59
N HIS A 385 -25.83 -28.19 10.27
CA HIS A 385 -26.94 -27.29 10.00
C HIS A 385 -27.59 -27.58 8.64
N ALA A 386 -28.80 -27.10 8.41
CA ALA A 386 -29.45 -27.18 7.11
C ALA A 386 -28.99 -25.96 6.27
N VAL A 387 -28.05 -26.20 5.38
CA VAL A 387 -27.42 -25.13 4.58
C VAL A 387 -28.04 -25.05 3.19
N GLU A 388 -28.48 -23.87 2.81
CA GLU A 388 -28.94 -23.55 1.47
C GLU A 388 -27.92 -22.60 0.83
N LEU A 389 -27.27 -23.04 -0.27
CA LEU A 389 -26.26 -22.28 -0.99
C LEU A 389 -26.87 -21.67 -2.25
N ARG A 390 -26.77 -20.35 -2.41
CA ARG A 390 -27.26 -19.62 -3.59
C ARG A 390 -26.21 -18.61 -4.02
N PHE A 391 -25.71 -18.81 -5.22
CA PHE A 391 -24.66 -17.97 -5.80
C PHE A 391 -25.07 -17.49 -7.20
N ALA A 392 -24.62 -16.28 -7.56
CA ALA A 392 -24.84 -15.70 -8.88
C ALA A 392 -23.51 -15.42 -9.55
N PRO A 393 -23.43 -15.52 -10.90
CA PRO A 393 -22.29 -14.97 -11.63
C PRO A 393 -22.27 -13.44 -11.50
N PRO A 394 -21.10 -12.78 -11.64
CA PRO A 394 -20.98 -11.34 -11.40
C PRO A 394 -21.72 -10.46 -12.42
N ALA A 395 -22.21 -10.94 -13.53
CA ALA A 395 -22.95 -10.17 -14.55
C ALA A 395 -22.48 -8.68 -14.65
N GLU A 396 -23.30 -7.77 -15.17
CA GLU A 396 -23.01 -6.33 -15.19
C GLU A 396 -23.37 -5.62 -13.87
N LEU A 397 -23.85 -6.37 -12.88
CA LEU A 397 -24.32 -5.87 -11.60
C LEU A 397 -23.21 -5.91 -10.54
N GLY A 398 -23.30 -5.01 -9.57
CA GLY A 398 -22.44 -5.04 -8.39
C GLY A 398 -22.81 -6.14 -7.40
N LYS A 399 -22.02 -6.24 -6.31
CA LYS A 399 -22.19 -7.29 -5.28
C LYS A 399 -23.59 -7.25 -4.67
N PHE A 400 -24.03 -6.12 -4.16
CA PHE A 400 -25.29 -6.00 -3.42
C PHE A 400 -26.51 -6.03 -4.33
N GLU A 401 -26.41 -5.59 -5.57
CA GLU A 401 -27.45 -5.76 -6.58
C GLU A 401 -27.69 -7.26 -6.87
N ASN A 402 -26.62 -8.04 -7.03
CA ASN A 402 -26.71 -9.49 -7.21
C ASN A 402 -27.28 -10.20 -5.98
N LEU A 403 -26.87 -9.80 -4.77
CA LEU A 403 -27.41 -10.35 -3.52
C LEU A 403 -28.91 -10.09 -3.39
N ASN A 404 -29.38 -8.90 -3.76
CA ASN A 404 -30.82 -8.57 -3.74
C ASN A 404 -31.62 -9.40 -4.76
N ARG A 405 -31.05 -9.68 -5.95
CA ARG A 405 -31.67 -10.61 -6.91
C ARG A 405 -31.82 -12.02 -6.33
N LEU A 406 -30.79 -12.51 -5.63
CA LEU A 406 -30.85 -13.81 -4.96
C LEU A 406 -31.88 -13.81 -3.83
N LEU A 407 -31.98 -12.74 -3.04
CA LEU A 407 -32.96 -12.59 -1.98
C LEU A 407 -34.40 -12.53 -2.51
N ALA A 408 -34.62 -11.91 -3.67
CA ALA A 408 -35.93 -11.89 -4.33
C ALA A 408 -36.38 -13.29 -4.79
N ALA A 409 -35.43 -14.14 -5.23
CA ALA A 409 -35.69 -15.51 -5.66
C ALA A 409 -35.74 -16.50 -4.46
N HIS A 410 -35.03 -16.20 -3.37
CA HIS A 410 -34.83 -17.09 -2.22
C HIS A 410 -35.05 -16.31 -0.92
N ALA A 411 -36.29 -16.27 -0.42
CA ALA A 411 -36.64 -15.48 0.74
C ALA A 411 -35.89 -15.95 2.01
N ALA A 412 -35.19 -15.03 2.67
CA ALA A 412 -34.44 -15.31 3.90
C ALA A 412 -35.34 -15.66 5.10
N GLY A 413 -36.62 -15.25 5.09
CA GLY A 413 -37.53 -15.32 6.24
C GLY A 413 -37.74 -16.71 6.87
N GLN A 414 -37.42 -17.79 6.16
CA GLN A 414 -37.48 -19.15 6.68
C GLN A 414 -36.18 -19.65 7.31
N HIS A 415 -35.12 -18.84 7.28
CA HIS A 415 -33.79 -19.20 7.79
C HIS A 415 -33.54 -18.54 9.16
N ASP A 416 -32.68 -19.15 9.97
CA ASP A 416 -32.26 -18.62 11.26
C ASP A 416 -31.09 -17.66 11.08
N TRP A 417 -30.28 -17.93 10.06
CA TRP A 417 -29.09 -17.17 9.72
C TRP A 417 -28.98 -16.95 8.21
N LEU A 418 -28.54 -15.74 7.84
CA LEU A 418 -28.06 -15.40 6.50
C LEU A 418 -26.56 -15.15 6.57
N LEU A 419 -25.80 -15.79 5.68
CA LEU A 419 -24.37 -15.50 5.47
C LEU A 419 -24.17 -14.92 4.08
N VAL A 420 -23.47 -13.80 4.00
CA VAL A 420 -22.88 -13.30 2.76
C VAL A 420 -21.45 -13.81 2.69
N LEU A 421 -21.08 -14.47 1.60
CA LEU A 421 -19.78 -15.10 1.39
C LEU A 421 -19.16 -14.68 0.06
N ASP A 422 -17.92 -14.19 0.10
CA ASP A 422 -17.15 -13.90 -1.11
C ASP A 422 -16.47 -15.18 -1.66
N ASP A 423 -16.18 -15.19 -2.97
CA ASP A 423 -15.71 -16.37 -3.71
C ASP A 423 -14.21 -16.70 -3.54
N ASP A 424 -13.47 -15.84 -2.83
CA ASP A 424 -12.01 -15.99 -2.63
C ASP A 424 -11.63 -16.25 -1.15
N VAL A 425 -12.54 -16.88 -0.41
CA VAL A 425 -12.39 -17.17 1.01
C VAL A 425 -12.01 -18.63 1.26
N GLU A 426 -11.00 -18.85 2.08
CA GLU A 426 -10.61 -20.16 2.60
C GLU A 426 -11.21 -20.37 4.00
N LEU A 427 -12.16 -21.31 4.10
CA LEU A 427 -12.84 -21.64 5.35
C LEU A 427 -12.10 -22.75 6.11
N PRO A 428 -11.92 -22.65 7.43
CA PRO A 428 -11.33 -23.73 8.23
C PRO A 428 -12.31 -24.89 8.42
N ARG A 429 -11.80 -26.11 8.51
CA ARG A 429 -12.61 -27.32 8.70
C ARG A 429 -13.58 -27.21 9.89
N GLY A 430 -14.86 -27.53 9.70
CA GLY A 430 -15.95 -27.38 10.68
C GLY A 430 -16.27 -25.91 10.95
N PHE A 431 -16.15 -25.08 9.93
CA PHE A 431 -16.35 -23.62 10.03
C PHE A 431 -17.73 -23.29 10.57
N LEU A 432 -18.78 -23.67 9.84
CA LEU A 432 -20.13 -23.18 10.10
C LEU A 432 -20.67 -23.61 11.47
N ASP A 433 -20.45 -24.87 11.86
CA ASP A 433 -20.91 -25.37 13.16
C ASP A 433 -20.31 -24.56 14.32
N ARG A 434 -19.02 -24.31 14.29
CA ARG A 434 -18.32 -23.54 15.33
C ARG A 434 -18.66 -22.05 15.28
N PHE A 435 -18.85 -21.51 14.09
CA PHE A 435 -19.19 -20.10 13.90
C PHE A 435 -20.59 -19.80 14.45
N VAL A 436 -21.60 -20.59 14.05
CA VAL A 436 -22.98 -20.43 14.53
C VAL A 436 -23.06 -20.68 16.05
N PHE A 437 -22.35 -21.69 16.57
CA PHE A 437 -22.26 -21.91 18.02
C PHE A 437 -21.78 -20.68 18.77
N LEU A 438 -20.71 -20.06 18.30
CA LEU A 438 -20.15 -18.86 18.95
C LEU A 438 -21.08 -17.66 18.81
N CYS A 439 -21.69 -17.46 17.64
CA CYS A 439 -22.64 -16.37 17.43
C CYS A 439 -23.83 -16.48 18.43
N GLU A 440 -24.41 -17.65 18.58
CA GLU A 440 -25.53 -17.84 19.49
C GLU A 440 -25.10 -17.82 20.97
N ARG A 441 -23.97 -18.44 21.30
CA ARG A 441 -23.43 -18.45 22.68
C ARG A 441 -23.18 -17.07 23.24
N PHE A 442 -22.76 -16.12 22.37
CA PHE A 442 -22.50 -14.74 22.74
C PHE A 442 -23.61 -13.77 22.33
N SER A 443 -24.75 -14.29 21.87
CA SER A 443 -25.91 -13.50 21.45
C SER A 443 -25.54 -12.41 20.44
N LEU A 444 -24.76 -12.76 19.42
CA LEU A 444 -24.40 -11.85 18.34
C LEU A 444 -25.50 -11.86 17.27
N GLN A 445 -25.99 -10.69 16.88
CA GLN A 445 -26.97 -10.55 15.81
C GLN A 445 -26.31 -10.25 14.47
N LEU A 446 -25.18 -9.51 14.50
CA LEU A 446 -24.29 -9.34 13.35
C LEU A 446 -22.92 -9.89 13.71
N ALA A 447 -22.39 -10.76 12.87
CA ALA A 447 -21.13 -11.42 13.18
C ALA A 447 -20.27 -11.65 11.94
N GLN A 448 -18.95 -11.67 12.16
CA GLN A 448 -18.00 -12.12 11.16
C GLN A 448 -16.92 -13.00 11.79
N PRO A 449 -16.32 -13.92 11.04
CA PRO A 449 -15.09 -14.57 11.48
C PRO A 449 -13.92 -13.59 11.43
N ALA A 450 -12.96 -13.77 12.33
CA ALA A 450 -11.73 -12.99 12.25
C ALA A 450 -10.93 -13.34 10.99
N HIS A 451 -10.23 -12.39 10.43
CA HIS A 451 -9.23 -12.64 9.41
C HIS A 451 -7.95 -13.18 10.04
N ARG A 452 -7.37 -14.24 9.47
CA ARG A 452 -6.00 -14.65 9.81
C ARG A 452 -5.04 -13.48 9.62
N LEU A 453 -3.91 -13.48 10.31
CA LEU A 453 -2.93 -12.40 10.19
C LEU A 453 -2.37 -12.29 8.78
N ASN A 454 -2.23 -13.44 8.09
CA ASN A 454 -1.87 -13.50 6.67
C ASN A 454 -3.12 -13.61 5.79
N SER A 455 -3.90 -12.56 5.77
CA SER A 455 -5.16 -12.41 5.02
C SER A 455 -5.36 -10.96 4.61
N HIS A 456 -6.06 -10.72 3.51
CA HIS A 456 -6.58 -9.40 3.21
C HIS A 456 -7.65 -9.05 4.25
N ALA A 457 -7.58 -7.86 4.82
CA ALA A 457 -8.55 -7.35 5.80
C ALA A 457 -8.61 -5.84 5.66
N ALA A 458 -9.79 -5.28 5.45
CA ALA A 458 -9.94 -3.83 5.33
C ALA A 458 -9.76 -3.13 6.68
N TRP A 459 -10.13 -3.78 7.78
CA TRP A 459 -10.12 -3.20 9.11
C TRP A 459 -9.15 -3.93 10.06
N PRO A 460 -8.25 -3.22 10.77
CA PRO A 460 -7.29 -3.85 11.70
C PRO A 460 -7.95 -4.62 12.85
N GLN A 461 -9.12 -4.16 13.32
CA GLN A 461 -9.85 -4.80 14.43
C GLN A 461 -10.48 -6.13 14.06
N THR A 462 -10.66 -6.44 12.78
CA THR A 462 -11.21 -7.74 12.35
C THR A 462 -10.14 -8.83 12.23
N ARG A 463 -8.86 -8.49 12.40
CA ARG A 463 -7.76 -9.46 12.45
C ARG A 463 -7.81 -10.30 13.71
N ARG A 464 -7.43 -11.58 13.55
CA ARG A 464 -7.37 -12.59 14.62
C ARG A 464 -6.51 -12.15 15.80
N ARG A 465 -7.02 -12.40 17.03
CA ARG A 465 -6.29 -12.25 18.29
C ARG A 465 -6.07 -13.60 18.97
N ALA A 466 -4.83 -13.86 19.40
CA ALA A 466 -4.42 -15.15 19.97
C ALA A 466 -5.05 -15.45 21.33
N ASP A 467 -5.43 -14.42 22.08
CA ASP A 467 -5.96 -14.53 23.45
C ASP A 467 -7.49 -14.39 23.52
N SER A 468 -8.17 -14.43 22.38
CA SER A 468 -9.61 -14.23 22.26
C SER A 468 -10.31 -15.45 21.65
N VAL A 469 -11.57 -15.66 22.01
CA VAL A 469 -12.51 -16.56 21.34
C VAL A 469 -13.46 -15.76 20.48
N VAL A 470 -14.05 -14.72 21.08
CA VAL A 470 -14.98 -13.78 20.47
C VAL A 470 -14.70 -12.40 21.02
N ARG A 471 -14.77 -11.41 20.18
CA ARG A 471 -14.80 -10.01 20.56
C ARG A 471 -16.16 -9.43 20.20
N GLU A 472 -16.77 -8.78 21.16
CA GLU A 472 -17.88 -7.90 20.90
C GLU A 472 -17.32 -6.57 20.37
N THR A 473 -17.80 -6.15 19.22
CA THR A 473 -17.35 -4.96 18.50
C THR A 473 -18.53 -4.04 18.24
N ARG A 474 -18.27 -2.81 17.82
CA ARG A 474 -19.34 -1.93 17.34
C ARG A 474 -19.56 -2.02 15.82
N PHE A 475 -18.91 -2.99 15.16
CA PHE A 475 -18.80 -3.00 13.73
C PHE A 475 -18.53 -4.41 13.21
N VAL A 476 -19.06 -4.72 12.02
CA VAL A 476 -18.70 -5.88 11.19
C VAL A 476 -18.48 -5.40 9.75
N GLU A 477 -17.55 -6.00 9.02
CA GLU A 477 -17.27 -5.66 7.62
C GLU A 477 -18.40 -6.17 6.69
N ILE A 478 -18.57 -5.52 5.53
CA ILE A 478 -19.47 -5.96 4.45
C ILE A 478 -19.05 -7.26 3.75
N GLY A 479 -17.90 -7.79 4.08
CA GLY A 479 -17.29 -9.00 3.54
C GLY A 479 -15.94 -9.25 4.19
N PRO A 480 -15.27 -10.35 3.87
CA PRO A 480 -15.68 -11.39 2.91
C PRO A 480 -16.67 -12.42 3.47
N VAL A 481 -16.91 -12.46 4.78
CA VAL A 481 -17.96 -13.28 5.42
C VAL A 481 -18.68 -12.46 6.46
N THR A 482 -19.96 -12.19 6.23
CA THR A 482 -20.82 -11.47 7.19
C THR A 482 -22.08 -12.25 7.45
N ALA A 483 -22.43 -12.41 8.72
CA ALA A 483 -23.58 -13.17 9.17
C ALA A 483 -24.62 -12.27 9.84
N PHE A 484 -25.87 -12.54 9.54
CA PHE A 484 -27.06 -11.85 10.02
C PHE A 484 -27.98 -12.85 10.69
N ALA A 485 -28.34 -12.62 11.95
CA ALA A 485 -29.35 -13.41 12.65
C ALA A 485 -30.76 -13.02 12.18
N ARG A 486 -31.70 -13.95 12.20
CA ARG A 486 -33.08 -13.76 11.74
C ARG A 486 -33.76 -12.48 12.25
N VAL A 487 -33.47 -12.07 13.47
CA VAL A 487 -34.06 -10.86 14.09
C VAL A 487 -33.66 -9.57 13.34
N THR A 488 -32.58 -9.58 12.58
CA THR A 488 -32.12 -8.42 11.81
C THR A 488 -32.74 -8.31 10.42
N PHE A 489 -33.40 -9.36 9.92
CA PHE A 489 -33.85 -9.43 8.53
C PHE A 489 -34.87 -8.36 8.16
N ALA A 490 -35.84 -8.10 9.04
CA ALA A 490 -36.88 -7.11 8.78
C ALA A 490 -36.32 -5.69 8.62
N THR A 491 -35.18 -5.39 9.22
CA THR A 491 -34.54 -4.07 9.17
C THR A 491 -33.49 -3.99 8.08
N LEU A 492 -32.71 -5.06 7.86
CA LEU A 492 -31.52 -5.01 7.00
C LEU A 492 -31.74 -5.57 5.58
N LEU A 493 -32.87 -6.26 5.34
CA LEU A 493 -33.15 -6.90 4.05
C LEU A 493 -34.44 -6.36 3.41
N PRO A 494 -34.49 -6.18 2.07
CA PRO A 494 -33.36 -6.33 1.16
C PRO A 494 -32.27 -5.28 1.46
N PHE A 495 -31.05 -5.57 1.06
CA PHE A 495 -29.96 -4.59 1.18
C PHE A 495 -30.27 -3.32 0.38
N PRO A 496 -29.78 -2.14 0.78
CA PRO A 496 -29.88 -0.94 -0.04
C PRO A 496 -29.36 -1.18 -1.46
N GLN A 497 -29.95 -0.47 -2.44
CA GLN A 497 -29.56 -0.59 -3.85
C GLN A 497 -28.20 0.09 -4.07
N LEU A 498 -27.15 -0.64 -3.76
CA LEU A 498 -25.77 -0.20 -3.90
C LEU A 498 -25.02 -1.20 -4.79
N ARG A 499 -24.18 -0.66 -5.66
CA ARG A 499 -23.36 -1.48 -6.53
C ARG A 499 -22.19 -2.11 -5.76
N MET A 500 -21.46 -1.30 -5.00
CA MET A 500 -20.24 -1.70 -4.30
C MET A 500 -20.47 -1.92 -2.81
N GLY A 501 -21.36 -1.14 -2.20
CA GLY A 501 -21.82 -1.31 -0.82
C GLY A 501 -20.90 -0.75 0.24
N TRP A 502 -19.94 0.10 -0.12
CA TRP A 502 -19.12 0.79 0.87
C TRP A 502 -20.00 1.68 1.76
N GLY A 503 -19.69 1.73 3.06
CA GLY A 503 -20.50 2.43 4.05
C GLY A 503 -21.67 1.62 4.62
N LEU A 504 -22.08 0.49 4.00
CA LEU A 504 -23.12 -0.38 4.59
C LEU A 504 -22.73 -0.92 5.97
N ASP A 505 -21.47 -1.29 6.14
CA ASP A 505 -20.92 -1.75 7.42
C ASP A 505 -21.05 -0.69 8.52
N ALA A 506 -20.74 0.57 8.21
CA ALA A 506 -20.89 1.69 9.13
C ALA A 506 -22.37 1.96 9.46
N HIS A 507 -23.25 1.83 8.47
CA HIS A 507 -24.70 1.99 8.64
C HIS A 507 -25.30 0.83 9.45
N TRP A 508 -24.96 -0.43 9.15
CA TRP A 508 -25.40 -1.59 9.94
C TRP A 508 -24.97 -1.49 11.40
N ALA A 509 -23.77 -0.94 11.64
CA ALA A 509 -23.28 -0.71 12.99
C ALA A 509 -24.11 0.32 13.76
N ALA A 510 -24.57 1.39 13.11
CA ALA A 510 -25.48 2.36 13.72
C ALA A 510 -26.83 1.74 14.04
N LEU A 511 -27.45 1.04 13.07
CA LEU A 511 -28.70 0.33 13.28
C LEU A 511 -28.60 -0.72 14.39
N ALA A 512 -27.45 -1.42 14.47
CA ALA A 512 -27.22 -2.36 15.56
C ALA A 512 -27.23 -1.64 16.93
N GLY A 513 -26.67 -0.45 17.02
CA GLY A 513 -26.72 0.38 18.23
C GLY A 513 -28.15 0.80 18.60
N GLU A 514 -28.93 1.24 17.62
CA GLU A 514 -30.34 1.66 17.80
C GLU A 514 -31.24 0.50 18.26
N HIS A 515 -31.05 -0.70 17.70
CA HIS A 515 -31.83 -1.87 18.05
C HIS A 515 -31.28 -2.68 19.23
N GLY A 516 -30.16 -2.26 19.84
CA GLY A 516 -29.51 -2.99 20.91
C GLY A 516 -28.91 -4.33 20.45
N TRP A 517 -28.62 -4.50 19.17
CA TRP A 517 -27.98 -5.71 18.64
C TRP A 517 -26.48 -5.73 18.94
N ARG A 518 -25.98 -6.92 19.16
CA ARG A 518 -24.55 -7.13 19.41
C ARG A 518 -23.84 -7.52 18.12
N CYS A 519 -22.80 -6.77 17.80
CA CYS A 519 -21.88 -7.09 16.71
C CYS A 519 -20.67 -7.85 17.27
N GLY A 520 -20.10 -8.77 16.50
CA GLY A 520 -18.92 -9.49 16.98
C GLY A 520 -18.04 -10.11 15.92
N VAL A 521 -16.77 -10.34 16.34
CA VAL A 521 -15.73 -11.00 15.56
C VAL A 521 -15.32 -12.29 16.26
N THR A 522 -15.46 -13.43 15.58
CA THR A 522 -15.12 -14.75 16.16
C THR A 522 -13.66 -15.11 15.86
N ASP A 523 -12.76 -14.89 16.82
CA ASP A 523 -11.32 -15.14 16.68
C ASP A 523 -10.97 -16.64 16.60
N ALA A 524 -11.75 -17.49 17.29
CA ALA A 524 -11.51 -18.93 17.33
C ALA A 524 -11.86 -19.66 16.02
N VAL A 525 -12.48 -18.96 15.05
CA VAL A 525 -12.86 -19.50 13.74
C VAL A 525 -12.39 -18.56 12.62
N ALA A 526 -11.09 -18.30 12.60
CA ALA A 526 -10.51 -17.35 11.65
C ALA A 526 -10.45 -17.92 10.22
N ILE A 527 -10.76 -17.07 9.25
CA ILE A 527 -10.73 -17.34 7.81
C ILE A 527 -9.52 -16.71 7.15
N ARG A 528 -9.26 -17.09 5.89
CA ARG A 528 -8.26 -16.44 5.04
C ARG A 528 -8.92 -15.92 3.75
N HIS A 529 -8.78 -14.65 3.50
CA HIS A 529 -9.15 -13.98 2.24
C HIS A 529 -7.88 -13.83 1.40
N ARG A 530 -7.81 -14.51 0.25
CA ARG A 530 -6.53 -14.87 -0.38
C ARG A 530 -6.14 -14.05 -1.58
N VAL A 531 -7.07 -13.68 -2.44
CA VAL A 531 -6.73 -13.37 -3.83
C VAL A 531 -6.51 -11.88 -4.07
N ALA A 532 -7.42 -11.02 -3.62
CA ALA A 532 -7.34 -9.60 -3.93
C ALA A 532 -7.66 -8.71 -2.72
N PRO A 533 -6.97 -7.56 -2.57
CA PRO A 533 -7.46 -6.52 -1.68
C PRO A 533 -8.81 -6.00 -2.18
N ALA A 534 -9.64 -5.51 -1.27
CA ALA A 534 -10.89 -4.85 -1.62
C ALA A 534 -10.62 -3.73 -2.66
N ALA A 535 -11.50 -3.61 -3.67
CA ALA A 535 -11.46 -2.57 -4.69
C ALA A 535 -10.45 -2.72 -5.86
N GLU A 536 -9.89 -3.91 -6.12
CA GLU A 536 -9.14 -4.12 -7.37
C GLU A 536 -10.04 -4.16 -8.62
N ALA A 537 -11.29 -4.58 -8.47
CA ALA A 537 -12.21 -4.79 -9.59
C ALA A 537 -13.00 -3.52 -10.00
N TYR A 538 -12.90 -2.41 -9.24
CA TYR A 538 -13.65 -1.18 -9.48
C TYR A 538 -12.93 0.07 -8.96
N SER A 539 -13.35 1.25 -9.42
CA SER A 539 -12.76 2.52 -8.98
C SER A 539 -13.05 2.79 -7.49
N ARG A 540 -12.00 2.97 -6.71
CA ARG A 540 -12.13 3.37 -5.29
C ARG A 540 -12.88 4.70 -5.16
N ALA A 541 -12.62 5.66 -6.05
CA ALA A 541 -13.29 6.96 -6.03
C ALA A 541 -14.80 6.82 -6.24
N ALA A 542 -15.23 5.95 -7.18
CA ALA A 542 -16.63 5.66 -7.39
C ALA A 542 -17.29 4.99 -6.18
N ALA A 543 -16.58 4.07 -5.50
CA ALA A 543 -17.09 3.43 -4.30
C ALA A 543 -17.23 4.40 -3.11
N VAL A 544 -16.31 5.34 -2.97
CA VAL A 544 -16.38 6.40 -1.95
C VAL A 544 -17.50 7.38 -2.26
N ALA A 545 -17.71 7.76 -3.52
CA ALA A 545 -18.81 8.63 -3.93
C ALA A 545 -20.16 7.98 -3.65
N GLU A 546 -20.34 6.70 -4.03
CA GLU A 546 -21.55 5.92 -3.71
C GLU A 546 -21.80 5.87 -2.19
N ALA A 547 -20.76 5.60 -1.40
CA ALA A 547 -20.87 5.52 0.06
C ALA A 547 -21.25 6.89 0.69
N ARG A 548 -20.65 7.97 0.21
CA ARG A 548 -20.95 9.34 0.67
C ARG A 548 -22.41 9.71 0.41
N GLU A 549 -22.90 9.47 -0.80
CA GLU A 549 -24.28 9.69 -1.17
C GLU A 549 -25.23 8.84 -0.31
N PHE A 550 -24.90 7.56 -0.15
CA PHE A 550 -25.67 6.63 0.67
C PHE A 550 -25.78 7.05 2.14
N LEU A 551 -24.68 7.52 2.74
CA LEU A 551 -24.59 7.89 4.16
C LEU A 551 -25.07 9.31 4.44
N ALA A 552 -25.27 10.17 3.43
CA ALA A 552 -25.65 11.57 3.61
C ALA A 552 -26.91 11.75 4.46
N GLU A 553 -27.88 10.83 4.35
CA GLU A 553 -29.17 10.88 5.05
C GLU A 553 -29.41 9.67 5.98
N ARG A 554 -28.37 8.93 6.32
CA ARG A 554 -28.47 7.70 7.12
C ARG A 554 -27.56 7.71 8.32
N PRO A 555 -27.98 7.15 9.46
CA PRO A 555 -27.11 7.01 10.61
C PRO A 555 -25.96 6.05 10.27
N TYR A 556 -24.75 6.39 10.71
CA TYR A 556 -23.58 5.54 10.59
C TYR A 556 -22.62 5.75 11.76
N VAL A 557 -21.74 4.78 12.01
CA VAL A 557 -20.66 4.91 12.98
C VAL A 557 -19.40 5.38 12.30
N THR A 558 -18.65 6.25 12.96
CA THR A 558 -17.37 6.71 12.44
C THR A 558 -16.31 5.61 12.48
N ALA A 559 -15.29 5.71 11.64
CA ALA A 559 -14.14 4.79 11.65
C ALA A 559 -13.43 4.74 13.02
N ALA A 560 -13.46 5.83 13.78
CA ALA A 560 -12.91 5.88 15.13
C ALA A 560 -13.71 4.98 16.09
N ASP A 561 -15.03 5.03 16.03
CA ASP A 561 -15.92 4.19 16.84
C ASP A 561 -15.94 2.72 16.35
N ALA A 562 -15.93 2.51 15.03
CA ALA A 562 -15.83 1.18 14.42
C ALA A 562 -14.59 0.40 14.90
N LYS A 563 -13.49 1.08 15.17
CA LYS A 563 -12.24 0.48 15.68
C LYS A 563 -12.32 0.04 17.16
N ARG A 564 -13.38 0.36 17.88
CA ARG A 564 -13.51 0.05 19.31
C ARG A 564 -13.97 -1.38 19.53
N THR A 565 -13.25 -2.12 20.37
CA THR A 565 -13.69 -3.41 20.92
C THR A 565 -14.45 -3.13 22.21
N VAL A 566 -15.68 -3.63 22.33
CA VAL A 566 -16.53 -3.46 23.53
C VAL A 566 -16.11 -4.44 24.61
N SER A 567 -16.01 -5.74 24.25
CA SER A 567 -15.63 -6.81 25.16
C SER A 567 -14.78 -7.88 24.46
N THR A 568 -13.93 -8.55 25.21
CA THR A 568 -13.12 -9.67 24.70
C THR A 568 -13.35 -10.91 25.57
N TYR A 569 -13.87 -11.94 24.96
CA TYR A 569 -14.18 -13.21 25.60
C TYR A 569 -13.07 -14.22 25.32
N ARG A 570 -12.52 -14.82 26.37
CA ARG A 570 -11.42 -15.79 26.28
C ARG A 570 -11.88 -17.24 26.42
N ARG A 571 -13.12 -17.46 26.82
CA ARG A 571 -13.79 -18.78 27.01
C ARG A 571 -15.23 -18.67 26.51
N TRP A 572 -15.82 -19.79 26.13
CA TRP A 572 -17.24 -19.92 25.75
C TRP A 572 -18.04 -20.66 26.76
#